data_83bff431e7bd1853259961acc61bf4e3
#
_entry.id   83bff431e7bd1853259961acc61bf4e3
#
_cell.length_a   1.000
_cell.length_b   1.000
_cell.length_c   1.000
_cell.angle_alpha   90.00
_cell.angle_beta   90.00
_cell.angle_gamma   90.00
#
_symmetry.space_group_name_H-M   'P 1'
#
loop_
_entity.id
_entity.type
_entity.pdbx_description
1 polymer ?
#
loop_
_entity_poly.entity_id
_entity_poly.type
_entity_poly.pdbx_seq_one_letter_code
_entity_poly.pdbx_strand_id
1 'polypeptide(L)'
;WDPEWRNYRGGQAKPIWIVDLKTFALKMTPQTDNERHTDPVWLNNIVYYLSERDYANNVWSYNPANNESKQLTFHSDFDVKSIDAGGGQLVYEQGGYLHTLNPATAATKKLTINVRGDFHWARARWQDVKSNALINASLSPTGQRALFEYRGEIFTVPKEKGDWRNITNSSGAADRSPVWSPDGKRIAWFSDASGEYQLMITDQEGLEKPKV
;
A
#
# COMPACT_ATOMS: atom_id res chain seq x y z
N TRP A 1 14.95 -10.72 -11.83
CA TRP A 1 13.90 -9.86 -12.35
C TRP A 1 13.54 -8.79 -11.33
N ASP A 2 13.47 -7.52 -11.75
CA ASP A 2 13.04 -6.42 -10.89
C ASP A 2 11.54 -6.19 -11.11
N PRO A 3 10.66 -6.54 -10.13
CA PRO A 3 9.22 -6.37 -10.25
C PRO A 3 8.79 -4.89 -10.25
N GLU A 4 9.68 -3.99 -9.88
CA GLU A 4 9.38 -2.56 -9.79
C GLU A 4 9.51 -1.82 -11.12
N TRP A 5 10.07 -2.47 -12.15
CA TRP A 5 10.16 -1.88 -13.48
C TRP A 5 8.79 -1.86 -14.16
N ARG A 6 8.07 -0.82 -13.90
CA ARG A 6 6.76 -0.57 -14.49
C ARG A 6 6.90 -0.17 -15.96
N ASN A 7 6.00 -0.66 -16.80
CA ASN A 7 5.97 -0.39 -18.24
C ASN A 7 7.27 -0.73 -18.99
N TYR A 8 7.98 -1.74 -18.51
CA TYR A 8 9.16 -2.23 -19.20
C TYR A 8 8.77 -2.94 -20.50
N ARG A 9 9.38 -2.54 -21.61
CA ARG A 9 9.13 -3.06 -22.98
C ARG A 9 10.35 -3.75 -23.58
N GLY A 10 11.36 -4.04 -22.77
CA GLY A 10 12.59 -4.69 -23.23
C GLY A 10 12.48 -6.21 -23.35
N GLY A 11 13.60 -6.86 -23.69
CA GLY A 11 13.64 -8.30 -23.98
C GLY A 11 13.30 -9.24 -22.81
N GLN A 12 13.13 -8.72 -21.58
CA GLN A 12 12.64 -9.49 -20.43
C GLN A 12 11.12 -9.41 -20.24
N ALA A 13 10.42 -8.56 -20.98
CA ALA A 13 8.97 -8.54 -21.03
C ALA A 13 8.46 -9.78 -21.78
N LYS A 14 7.95 -10.77 -21.06
CA LYS A 14 7.56 -12.07 -21.61
C LYS A 14 6.04 -12.22 -21.64
N PRO A 15 5.48 -12.87 -22.69
CA PRO A 15 4.12 -13.37 -22.68
C PRO A 15 3.99 -14.59 -21.75
N ILE A 16 2.76 -15.00 -21.44
CA ILE A 16 2.50 -16.30 -20.82
C ILE A 16 2.62 -17.39 -21.89
N TRP A 17 3.37 -18.42 -21.58
CA TRP A 17 3.57 -19.57 -22.44
C TRP A 17 2.67 -20.72 -21.98
N ILE A 18 1.96 -21.33 -22.93
CA ILE A 18 1.03 -22.43 -22.71
C ILE A 18 1.54 -23.61 -23.54
N VAL A 19 1.90 -24.69 -22.86
CA VAL A 19 2.48 -25.87 -23.50
C VAL A 19 1.51 -27.05 -23.37
N ASP A 20 1.16 -27.69 -24.47
CA ASP A 20 0.46 -28.97 -24.47
C ASP A 20 1.45 -30.07 -24.08
N LEU A 21 1.21 -30.76 -22.97
CA LEU A 21 2.16 -31.76 -22.44
C LEU A 21 2.20 -33.07 -23.23
N LYS A 22 1.26 -33.31 -24.17
CA LYS A 22 1.25 -34.51 -25.04
C LYS A 22 1.94 -34.24 -26.36
N THR A 23 1.67 -33.10 -26.98
CA THR A 23 2.15 -32.74 -28.30
C THR A 23 3.35 -31.81 -28.27
N PHE A 24 3.66 -31.20 -27.13
CA PHE A 24 4.64 -30.15 -26.94
C PHE A 24 4.37 -28.91 -27.81
N ALA A 25 3.15 -28.76 -28.31
CA ALA A 25 2.75 -27.57 -29.03
C ALA A 25 2.71 -26.37 -28.05
N LEU A 26 3.29 -25.25 -28.52
CA LEU A 26 3.43 -24.02 -27.77
C LEU A 26 2.45 -22.97 -28.28
N LYS A 27 1.73 -22.33 -27.35
CA LYS A 27 0.94 -21.11 -27.57
C LYS A 27 1.44 -20.02 -26.64
N MET A 28 1.21 -18.76 -27.00
CA MET A 28 1.58 -17.60 -26.19
C MET A 28 0.40 -16.63 -26.13
N THR A 29 0.27 -15.92 -25.01
CA THR A 29 -0.67 -14.80 -24.94
C THR A 29 -0.20 -13.67 -25.87
N PRO A 30 -1.12 -13.02 -26.60
CA PRO A 30 -0.74 -12.00 -27.56
C PRO A 30 -0.26 -10.72 -26.86
N GLN A 31 0.88 -10.21 -27.27
CA GLN A 31 1.40 -8.90 -26.89
C GLN A 31 1.12 -7.87 -27.99
N THR A 32 0.88 -6.63 -27.65
CA THR A 32 0.64 -5.53 -28.61
C THR A 32 1.83 -4.59 -28.71
N ASP A 33 2.53 -4.36 -27.62
CA ASP A 33 3.68 -3.45 -27.53
C ASP A 33 4.78 -4.05 -26.63
N ASN A 34 5.02 -5.35 -26.78
CA ASN A 34 6.01 -6.08 -25.96
C ASN A 34 5.81 -5.86 -24.44
N GLU A 35 4.56 -5.68 -24.02
CA GLU A 35 4.20 -5.56 -22.62
C GLU A 35 4.40 -6.88 -21.86
N ARG A 36 4.66 -6.77 -20.57
CA ARG A 36 4.85 -7.91 -19.68
C ARG A 36 3.51 -8.55 -19.32
N HIS A 37 3.48 -9.90 -19.29
CA HIS A 37 2.39 -10.69 -18.75
C HIS A 37 2.90 -11.52 -17.57
N THR A 38 2.18 -11.51 -16.44
CA THR A 38 2.56 -12.21 -15.20
C THR A 38 1.37 -12.96 -14.58
N ASP A 39 1.65 -13.74 -13.55
CA ASP A 39 0.67 -14.37 -12.65
C ASP A 39 -0.41 -15.16 -13.40
N PRO A 40 -0.06 -16.14 -14.24
CA PRO A 40 -1.05 -16.91 -14.99
C PRO A 40 -1.87 -17.82 -14.06
N VAL A 41 -3.17 -17.79 -14.21
CA VAL A 41 -4.13 -18.64 -13.51
C VAL A 41 -5.01 -19.34 -14.52
N TRP A 42 -5.19 -20.65 -14.37
CA TRP A 42 -6.02 -21.46 -15.26
C TRP A 42 -7.38 -21.77 -14.63
N LEU A 43 -8.46 -21.30 -15.26
CA LEU A 43 -9.82 -21.57 -14.82
C LEU A 43 -10.75 -21.81 -16.01
N ASN A 44 -11.49 -22.92 -16.03
CA ASN A 44 -12.47 -23.28 -17.07
C ASN A 44 -11.92 -23.17 -18.51
N ASN A 45 -10.73 -23.71 -18.77
CA ASN A 45 -10.03 -23.68 -20.06
C ASN A 45 -9.65 -22.28 -20.58
N ILE A 46 -9.68 -21.28 -19.73
CA ILE A 46 -9.25 -19.92 -19.98
C ILE A 46 -8.03 -19.63 -19.09
N VAL A 47 -7.04 -18.94 -19.65
CA VAL A 47 -5.90 -18.41 -18.90
C VAL A 47 -6.19 -16.98 -18.53
N TYR A 48 -6.14 -16.68 -17.23
CA TYR A 48 -6.20 -15.33 -16.70
C TYR A 48 -4.81 -14.91 -16.28
N TYR A 49 -4.47 -13.66 -16.51
CA TYR A 49 -3.12 -13.16 -16.25
C TYR A 49 -3.15 -11.65 -16.01
N LEU A 50 -2.05 -11.11 -15.49
CA LEU A 50 -1.86 -9.67 -15.34
C LEU A 50 -1.09 -9.12 -16.55
N SER A 51 -1.52 -7.97 -17.04
CA SER A 51 -0.86 -7.24 -18.11
C SER A 51 -0.91 -5.74 -17.88
N GLU A 52 0.25 -5.10 -18.09
CA GLU A 52 0.41 -3.63 -18.03
C GLU A 52 0.24 -2.98 -19.43
N ARG A 53 -0.57 -3.60 -20.30
CA ARG A 53 -0.82 -3.12 -21.67
C ARG A 53 -1.33 -1.69 -21.70
N ASP A 54 -2.22 -1.35 -20.77
CA ASP A 54 -2.82 -0.02 -20.63
C ASP A 54 -2.19 0.79 -19.48
N TYR A 55 -0.86 0.71 -19.32
CA TYR A 55 -0.09 1.40 -18.30
C TYR A 55 -0.22 0.80 -16.89
N ALA A 56 -1.41 0.69 -16.31
CA ALA A 56 -1.62 0.01 -15.04
C ALA A 56 -1.79 -1.50 -15.26
N ASN A 57 -1.25 -2.31 -14.35
CA ASN A 57 -1.42 -3.75 -14.38
C ASN A 57 -2.87 -4.12 -14.12
N ASN A 58 -3.51 -4.80 -15.07
CA ASN A 58 -4.91 -5.20 -15.02
C ASN A 58 -5.07 -6.70 -15.30
N VAL A 59 -6.23 -7.26 -14.93
CA VAL A 59 -6.58 -8.66 -15.21
C VAL A 59 -7.07 -8.79 -16.64
N TRP A 60 -6.47 -9.72 -17.36
CA TRP A 60 -6.81 -10.12 -18.71
C TRP A 60 -7.15 -11.60 -18.77
N SER A 61 -7.94 -12.00 -19.75
CA SER A 61 -8.21 -13.39 -20.11
C SER A 61 -7.65 -13.71 -21.49
N TYR A 62 -7.26 -14.96 -21.68
CA TYR A 62 -6.90 -15.52 -22.98
C TYR A 62 -7.51 -16.89 -23.15
N ASN A 63 -8.24 -17.08 -24.25
CA ASN A 63 -8.82 -18.36 -24.63
C ASN A 63 -7.92 -19.08 -25.66
N PRO A 64 -7.21 -20.14 -25.26
CA PRO A 64 -6.32 -20.86 -26.18
C PRO A 64 -7.02 -21.57 -27.34
N ALA A 65 -8.35 -21.78 -27.26
CA ALA A 65 -9.09 -22.46 -28.32
C ALA A 65 -9.35 -21.57 -29.53
N ASN A 66 -9.61 -20.27 -29.33
CA ASN A 66 -9.92 -19.32 -30.41
C ASN A 66 -8.93 -18.16 -30.51
N ASN A 67 -7.90 -18.13 -29.64
CA ASN A 67 -6.88 -17.07 -29.52
C ASN A 67 -7.45 -15.69 -29.14
N GLU A 68 -8.62 -15.63 -28.54
CA GLU A 68 -9.24 -14.37 -28.08
C GLU A 68 -8.63 -13.92 -26.76
N SER A 69 -8.27 -12.64 -26.67
CA SER A 69 -7.80 -12.00 -25.44
C SER A 69 -8.71 -10.84 -25.10
N LYS A 70 -9.07 -10.71 -23.80
CA LYS A 70 -10.00 -9.69 -23.32
C LYS A 70 -9.55 -9.13 -21.97
N GLN A 71 -9.62 -7.81 -21.83
CA GLN A 71 -9.44 -7.13 -20.55
C GLN A 71 -10.69 -7.28 -19.67
N LEU A 72 -10.47 -7.55 -18.36
CA LEU A 72 -11.54 -7.78 -17.40
C LEU A 72 -11.62 -6.71 -16.30
N THR A 73 -10.50 -6.04 -16.01
CA THR A 73 -10.45 -4.92 -15.05
C THR A 73 -9.86 -3.68 -15.70
N PHE A 74 -10.22 -2.49 -15.19
CA PHE A 74 -9.85 -1.20 -15.80
C PHE A 74 -9.37 -0.22 -14.72
N HIS A 75 -8.45 -0.68 -13.87
CA HIS A 75 -7.82 0.16 -12.85
C HIS A 75 -6.80 1.09 -13.48
N SER A 76 -6.76 2.34 -13.05
CA SER A 76 -5.83 3.37 -13.53
C SER A 76 -5.00 4.01 -12.42
N ASP A 77 -5.41 3.83 -11.16
CA ASP A 77 -4.78 4.39 -9.96
C ASP A 77 -3.64 3.50 -9.44
N PHE A 78 -3.94 2.24 -9.10
CA PHE A 78 -2.98 1.25 -8.61
C PHE A 78 -3.00 0.00 -9.46
N ASP A 79 -1.83 -0.63 -9.61
CA ASP A 79 -1.67 -1.91 -10.27
C ASP A 79 -2.40 -3.03 -9.51
N VAL A 80 -2.97 -3.97 -10.26
CA VAL A 80 -3.28 -5.28 -9.72
C VAL A 80 -1.95 -5.99 -9.42
N LYS A 81 -1.76 -6.46 -8.18
CA LYS A 81 -0.51 -7.02 -7.69
C LYS A 81 -0.43 -8.54 -7.81
N SER A 82 -1.57 -9.20 -7.65
CA SER A 82 -1.66 -10.66 -7.71
C SER A 82 -3.05 -11.10 -8.13
N ILE A 83 -3.16 -12.30 -8.67
CA ILE A 83 -4.42 -12.94 -9.04
C ILE A 83 -4.37 -14.42 -8.71
N ASP A 84 -5.49 -14.97 -8.27
CA ASP A 84 -5.67 -16.41 -8.06
C ASP A 84 -7.12 -16.82 -8.38
N ALA A 85 -7.38 -18.12 -8.49
CA ALA A 85 -8.70 -18.68 -8.83
C ALA A 85 -9.15 -19.72 -7.82
N GLY A 86 -10.43 -19.66 -7.45
CA GLY A 86 -11.07 -20.66 -6.59
C GLY A 86 -12.59 -20.57 -6.64
N GLY A 87 -13.27 -21.71 -6.51
CA GLY A 87 -14.74 -21.74 -6.49
C GLY A 87 -15.42 -21.12 -7.71
N GLY A 88 -14.77 -21.14 -8.88
CA GLY A 88 -15.31 -20.56 -10.11
C GLY A 88 -15.19 -19.03 -10.19
N GLN A 89 -14.50 -18.41 -9.27
CA GLN A 89 -14.22 -16.97 -9.19
C GLN A 89 -12.71 -16.72 -9.30
N LEU A 90 -12.36 -15.50 -9.66
CA LEU A 90 -11.01 -14.97 -9.51
C LEU A 90 -10.96 -14.08 -8.27
N VAL A 91 -9.82 -14.07 -7.60
CA VAL A 91 -9.50 -13.14 -6.52
C VAL A 91 -8.25 -12.38 -6.92
N TYR A 92 -8.22 -11.07 -6.72
CA TYR A 92 -7.04 -10.26 -7.00
C TYR A 92 -6.83 -9.18 -5.94
N GLU A 93 -5.57 -8.73 -5.83
CA GLU A 93 -5.17 -7.63 -4.96
C GLU A 93 -4.99 -6.35 -5.77
N GLN A 94 -5.60 -5.24 -5.29
CA GLN A 94 -5.46 -3.93 -5.90
C GLN A 94 -5.64 -2.84 -4.84
N GLY A 95 -4.70 -1.87 -4.79
CA GLY A 95 -4.74 -0.76 -3.85
C GLY A 95 -4.75 -1.17 -2.38
N GLY A 96 -4.12 -2.30 -2.02
CA GLY A 96 -4.11 -2.84 -0.65
C GLY A 96 -5.41 -3.56 -0.24
N TYR A 97 -6.31 -3.85 -1.18
CA TYR A 97 -7.57 -4.56 -0.93
C TYR A 97 -7.67 -5.83 -1.77
N LEU A 98 -8.39 -6.82 -1.26
CA LEU A 98 -8.78 -8.00 -2.03
C LEU A 98 -10.13 -7.76 -2.72
N HIS A 99 -10.20 -8.20 -3.96
CA HIS A 99 -11.37 -8.13 -4.81
C HIS A 99 -11.72 -9.52 -5.36
N THR A 100 -13.00 -9.83 -5.51
CA THR A 100 -13.45 -10.95 -6.33
C THR A 100 -13.82 -10.44 -7.72
N LEU A 101 -13.58 -11.28 -8.72
CA LEU A 101 -13.95 -11.04 -10.12
C LEU A 101 -14.71 -12.25 -10.65
N ASN A 102 -15.92 -12.03 -11.13
CA ASN A 102 -16.67 -13.08 -11.84
C ASN A 102 -16.15 -13.16 -13.28
N PRO A 103 -15.54 -14.28 -13.71
CA PRO A 103 -14.91 -14.38 -15.03
C PRO A 103 -15.91 -14.31 -16.19
N ALA A 104 -17.16 -14.66 -15.99
CA ALA A 104 -18.18 -14.67 -17.03
C ALA A 104 -18.77 -13.27 -17.31
N THR A 105 -18.92 -12.45 -16.25
CA THR A 105 -19.57 -11.14 -16.34
C THR A 105 -18.61 -9.98 -16.24
N ALA A 106 -17.34 -10.23 -15.85
CA ALA A 106 -16.34 -9.26 -15.46
C ALA A 106 -16.77 -8.36 -14.27
N ALA A 107 -17.79 -8.75 -13.52
CA ALA A 107 -18.23 -8.02 -12.34
C ALA A 107 -17.21 -8.19 -11.21
N THR A 108 -16.78 -7.07 -10.64
CA THR A 108 -15.82 -7.00 -9.53
C THR A 108 -16.53 -6.62 -8.23
N LYS A 109 -16.01 -7.12 -7.10
CA LYS A 109 -16.49 -6.74 -5.77
C LYS A 109 -15.30 -6.66 -4.80
N LYS A 110 -15.11 -5.49 -4.20
CA LYS A 110 -14.17 -5.30 -3.09
C LYS A 110 -14.63 -6.09 -1.87
N LEU A 111 -13.72 -6.84 -1.26
CA LEU A 111 -14.01 -7.61 -0.06
C LEU A 111 -13.79 -6.76 1.19
N THR A 112 -14.76 -6.82 2.10
CA THR A 112 -14.61 -6.27 3.45
C THR A 112 -14.17 -7.39 4.37
N ILE A 113 -12.92 -7.34 4.84
CA ILE A 113 -12.35 -8.35 5.72
C ILE A 113 -12.30 -7.78 7.14
N ASN A 114 -13.03 -8.41 8.06
CA ASN A 114 -13.03 -8.07 9.46
C ASN A 114 -12.30 -9.15 10.24
N VAL A 115 -11.17 -8.81 10.82
CA VAL A 115 -10.43 -9.71 11.72
C VAL A 115 -10.92 -9.47 13.16
N ARG A 116 -11.47 -10.51 13.79
CA ARG A 116 -11.92 -10.45 15.18
C ARG A 116 -10.97 -11.25 16.06
N GLY A 117 -10.55 -10.66 17.17
CA GLY A 117 -9.66 -11.32 18.11
C GLY A 117 -9.43 -10.48 19.35
N ASP A 118 -8.88 -11.08 20.39
CA ASP A 118 -8.41 -10.37 21.58
C ASP A 118 -6.98 -9.86 21.37
N PHE A 119 -6.85 -8.78 20.63
CA PHE A 119 -5.58 -8.18 20.26
C PHE A 119 -4.92 -7.49 21.45
N HIS A 120 -4.47 -8.25 22.44
CA HIS A 120 -3.86 -7.72 23.69
C HIS A 120 -2.65 -6.80 23.40
N TRP A 121 -1.92 -7.01 22.29
CA TRP A 121 -0.80 -6.16 21.88
C TRP A 121 -1.23 -4.79 21.32
N ALA A 122 -2.49 -4.65 20.89
CA ALA A 122 -3.04 -3.40 20.38
C ALA A 122 -3.69 -2.54 21.50
N ARG A 123 -3.78 -3.06 22.73
CA ARG A 123 -4.33 -2.30 23.85
C ARG A 123 -3.34 -1.24 24.32
N ALA A 124 -3.85 -0.09 24.74
CA ALA A 124 -3.04 0.94 25.39
C ALA A 124 -2.31 0.37 26.62
N ARG A 125 -1.01 0.61 26.71
CA ARG A 125 -0.17 0.16 27.82
C ARG A 125 0.99 1.12 28.03
N TRP A 126 1.43 1.24 29.27
CA TRP A 126 2.69 1.90 29.58
C TRP A 126 3.87 1.09 29.03
N GLN A 127 4.83 1.79 28.50
CA GLN A 127 6.05 1.17 27.96
C GLN A 127 7.25 2.07 28.28
N ASP A 128 8.34 1.44 28.73
CA ASP A 128 9.61 2.14 28.90
C ASP A 128 10.17 2.58 27.56
N VAL A 129 10.50 3.86 27.47
CA VAL A 129 11.10 4.44 26.26
C VAL A 129 12.58 4.11 26.26
N LYS A 130 13.01 3.36 25.26
CA LYS A 130 14.42 3.08 25.01
C LYS A 130 15.05 4.23 24.22
N SER A 131 16.18 4.75 24.68
CA SER A 131 16.86 5.89 24.07
C SER A 131 17.20 5.69 22.59
N ASN A 132 17.52 4.46 22.17
CA ASN A 132 17.81 4.12 20.78
C ASN A 132 16.57 4.05 19.87
N ALA A 133 15.36 4.18 20.43
CA ALA A 133 14.11 4.21 19.68
C ALA A 133 13.53 5.63 19.55
N LEU A 134 14.17 6.61 20.19
CA LEU A 134 13.85 8.02 19.98
C LEU A 134 14.56 8.51 18.72
N ILE A 135 13.81 9.11 17.84
CA ILE A 135 14.32 9.66 16.57
C ILE A 135 13.87 11.11 16.41
N ASN A 136 14.52 11.82 15.50
CA ASN A 136 14.18 13.21 15.15
C ASN A 136 14.07 14.16 16.36
N ALA A 137 15.03 14.10 17.28
CA ALA A 137 15.08 15.00 18.44
C ALA A 137 15.37 16.45 18.02
N SER A 138 14.57 17.41 18.54
CA SER A 138 14.71 18.83 18.23
C SER A 138 14.39 19.67 19.48
N LEU A 139 15.22 20.71 19.73
CA LEU A 139 14.98 21.66 20.82
C LEU A 139 14.06 22.78 20.36
N SER A 140 13.17 23.23 21.27
CA SER A 140 12.41 24.45 21.05
C SER A 140 13.34 25.66 20.94
N PRO A 141 12.98 26.74 20.21
CA PRO A 141 13.81 27.94 20.09
C PRO A 141 14.21 28.55 21.43
N THR A 142 13.42 28.37 22.46
CA THR A 142 13.71 28.84 23.84
C THR A 142 14.56 27.85 24.66
N GLY A 143 14.82 26.64 24.15
CA GLY A 143 15.50 25.57 24.88
C GLY A 143 14.73 25.00 26.07
N GLN A 144 13.43 25.34 26.24
CA GLN A 144 12.66 24.91 27.39
C GLN A 144 11.98 23.54 27.19
N ARG A 145 11.82 23.08 25.96
CA ARG A 145 11.24 21.78 25.63
C ARG A 145 12.01 21.12 24.49
N ALA A 146 11.98 19.80 24.44
CA ALA A 146 12.46 18.98 23.33
C ALA A 146 11.30 18.26 22.65
N LEU A 147 11.37 18.11 21.36
CA LEU A 147 10.53 17.24 20.55
C LEU A 147 11.21 15.90 20.32
N PHE A 148 10.41 14.85 20.31
CA PHE A 148 10.84 13.50 19.95
C PHE A 148 9.79 12.82 19.10
N GLU A 149 10.22 12.01 18.16
CA GLU A 149 9.40 11.00 17.49
C GLU A 149 9.64 9.64 18.15
N TYR A 150 8.56 8.96 18.51
CA TYR A 150 8.61 7.62 19.06
C TYR A 150 7.42 6.79 18.60
N ARG A 151 7.69 5.70 17.88
CA ARG A 151 6.67 4.74 17.39
C ARG A 151 5.51 5.39 16.61
N GLY A 152 5.81 6.37 15.79
CA GLY A 152 4.81 7.04 14.97
C GLY A 152 3.98 8.09 15.72
N GLU A 153 4.44 8.53 16.89
CA GLU A 153 3.81 9.61 17.66
C GLU A 153 4.84 10.69 17.99
N ILE A 154 4.37 11.91 18.16
CA ILE A 154 5.20 13.08 18.47
C ILE A 154 5.01 13.48 19.92
N PHE A 155 6.12 13.61 20.64
CA PHE A 155 6.13 13.97 22.04
C PHE A 155 6.91 15.23 22.29
N THR A 156 6.46 16.06 23.26
CA THR A 156 7.28 17.13 23.83
C THR A 156 7.60 16.83 25.28
N VAL A 157 8.84 17.09 25.64
CA VAL A 157 9.35 16.88 27.01
C VAL A 157 9.96 18.18 27.51
N PRO A 158 9.62 18.65 28.74
CA PRO A 158 10.20 19.85 29.32
C PRO A 158 11.64 19.60 29.77
N LYS A 159 12.45 20.67 29.80
CA LYS A 159 13.84 20.63 30.26
C LYS A 159 14.00 20.19 31.72
N GLU A 160 13.17 20.75 32.61
CA GLU A 160 13.29 20.52 34.06
C GLU A 160 11.96 20.16 34.71
N LYS A 161 10.99 21.07 34.71
CA LYS A 161 9.69 20.92 35.38
C LYS A 161 8.55 20.98 34.38
N GLY A 162 7.51 20.19 34.65
CA GLY A 162 6.31 20.09 33.82
C GLY A 162 6.12 18.68 33.24
N ASP A 163 4.98 18.47 32.63
CA ASP A 163 4.60 17.19 32.09
C ASP A 163 5.11 17.04 30.64
N TRP A 164 5.44 15.78 30.26
CA TRP A 164 5.56 15.42 28.86
C TRP A 164 4.18 15.40 28.21
N ARG A 165 4.11 15.66 26.93
CA ARG A 165 2.86 15.68 26.16
C ARG A 165 3.01 14.82 24.90
N ASN A 166 1.99 14.00 24.62
CA ASN A 166 1.79 13.43 23.32
C ASN A 166 1.03 14.45 22.46
N ILE A 167 1.66 14.97 21.43
CA ILE A 167 1.10 16.03 20.57
C ILE A 167 0.09 15.46 19.56
N THR A 168 0.33 14.26 19.08
CA THR A 168 -0.46 13.67 18.01
C THR A 168 -1.57 12.77 18.52
N ASN A 169 -1.28 11.93 19.51
CA ASN A 169 -2.22 10.98 20.11
C ASN A 169 -3.06 10.23 19.04
N SER A 170 -2.38 9.77 17.97
CA SER A 170 -2.97 9.23 16.74
C SER A 170 -2.59 7.78 16.55
N SER A 171 -3.16 6.88 17.38
CA SER A 171 -2.86 5.43 17.32
C SER A 171 -3.28 4.79 16.01
N GLY A 172 -2.72 4.81 14.95
CA GLY A 172 -3.11 4.26 13.64
C GLY A 172 -2.55 5.08 12.49
N ALA A 173 -1.89 6.19 12.84
CA ALA A 173 -1.12 6.99 11.92
C ALA A 173 0.38 6.90 12.26
N ALA A 174 1.23 7.13 11.26
CA ALA A 174 2.66 7.28 11.44
C ALA A 174 3.02 8.76 11.32
N ASP A 175 3.17 9.41 12.49
CA ASP A 175 3.58 10.80 12.58
C ASP A 175 5.10 10.89 12.68
N ARG A 176 5.74 11.68 11.80
CA ARG A 176 7.19 11.66 11.60
C ARG A 176 7.80 13.04 11.40
N SER A 177 9.10 13.13 11.70
CA SER A 177 9.95 14.29 11.40
C SER A 177 9.40 15.61 11.96
N PRO A 178 9.13 15.69 13.28
CA PRO A 178 8.58 16.89 13.88
C PRO A 178 9.59 18.04 13.90
N VAL A 179 9.10 19.25 13.66
CA VAL A 179 9.88 20.47 13.74
C VAL A 179 9.14 21.58 14.50
N TRP A 180 9.88 22.43 15.19
CA TRP A 180 9.36 23.65 15.79
C TRP A 180 9.23 24.77 14.76
N SER A 181 8.18 25.58 14.88
CA SER A 181 8.18 26.89 14.22
C SER A 181 9.29 27.80 14.81
N PRO A 182 9.82 28.75 14.04
CA PRO A 182 10.86 29.66 14.52
C PRO A 182 10.51 30.47 15.77
N ASP A 183 9.22 30.74 15.99
CA ASP A 183 8.71 31.45 17.18
C ASP A 183 8.40 30.50 18.36
N GLY A 184 8.55 29.18 18.16
CA GLY A 184 8.30 28.14 19.15
C GLY A 184 6.84 27.95 19.55
N LYS A 185 5.90 28.54 18.82
CA LYS A 185 4.47 28.45 19.15
C LYS A 185 3.77 27.26 18.49
N ARG A 186 4.33 26.72 17.43
CA ARG A 186 3.73 25.63 16.63
C ARG A 186 4.71 24.49 16.42
N ILE A 187 4.14 23.34 16.14
CA ILE A 187 4.85 22.11 15.76
C ILE A 187 4.25 21.65 14.45
N ALA A 188 5.10 21.28 13.51
CA ALA A 188 4.71 20.67 12.24
C ALA A 188 5.37 19.30 12.10
N TRP A 189 4.69 18.36 11.41
CA TRP A 189 5.16 17.00 11.16
C TRP A 189 4.49 16.41 9.92
N PHE A 190 5.00 15.28 9.44
CA PHE A 190 4.32 14.49 8.41
C PHE A 190 3.47 13.39 9.05
N SER A 191 2.24 13.22 8.57
CA SER A 191 1.29 12.20 9.03
C SER A 191 0.66 11.46 7.85
N ASP A 192 0.48 10.15 7.97
CA ASP A 192 -0.24 9.32 7.00
C ASP A 192 -1.69 9.01 7.41
N ALA A 193 -2.22 9.76 8.37
CA ALA A 193 -3.58 9.56 8.90
C ALA A 193 -4.69 9.58 7.82
N SER A 194 -4.46 10.24 6.70
CA SER A 194 -5.39 10.30 5.56
C SER A 194 -5.19 9.17 4.53
N GLY A 195 -4.19 8.29 4.73
CA GLY A 195 -3.74 7.28 3.78
C GLY A 195 -2.52 7.68 2.96
N GLU A 196 -2.19 8.97 2.90
CA GLU A 196 -1.00 9.53 2.25
C GLU A 196 -0.34 10.55 3.18
N TYR A 197 1.00 10.68 3.08
CA TYR A 197 1.73 11.66 3.89
C TYR A 197 1.33 13.09 3.57
N GLN A 198 0.84 13.78 4.60
CA GLN A 198 0.50 15.20 4.57
C GLN A 198 1.27 15.96 5.63
N LEU A 199 1.58 17.23 5.36
CA LEU A 199 2.16 18.11 6.35
C LEU A 199 1.08 18.58 7.32
N MET A 200 1.25 18.26 8.61
CA MET A 200 0.34 18.65 9.68
C MET A 200 0.97 19.74 10.54
N ILE A 201 0.13 20.60 11.12
CA ILE A 201 0.56 21.66 12.04
C ILE A 201 -0.44 21.81 13.18
N THR A 202 0.06 22.01 14.41
CA THR A 202 -0.75 22.34 15.59
C THR A 202 -0.01 23.34 16.50
N ASP A 203 -0.65 23.80 17.57
CA ASP A 203 0.01 24.55 18.63
C ASP A 203 1.01 23.67 19.41
N GLN A 204 1.95 24.29 20.11
CA GLN A 204 2.99 23.57 20.88
C GLN A 204 2.42 22.72 22.03
N GLU A 205 1.19 22.94 22.42
CA GLU A 205 0.53 22.20 23.49
C GLU A 205 -0.25 21.00 23.01
N GLY A 206 -0.51 20.92 21.71
CA GLY A 206 -1.32 19.85 21.09
C GLY A 206 -2.80 19.96 21.46
N LEU A 207 -3.28 21.15 21.81
CA LEU A 207 -4.67 21.38 22.19
C LEU A 207 -5.55 21.77 20.99
N GLU A 208 -4.96 22.41 19.98
CA GLU A 208 -5.66 22.71 18.73
C GLU A 208 -5.76 21.43 17.87
N LYS A 209 -6.90 21.27 17.20
CA LYS A 209 -7.02 20.22 16.20
C LYS A 209 -5.97 20.44 15.09
N PRO A 210 -5.15 19.41 14.75
CA PRO A 210 -4.17 19.51 13.69
C PRO A 210 -4.82 19.94 12.37
N LYS A 211 -4.11 20.78 11.63
CA LYS A 211 -4.48 21.27 10.29
C LYS A 211 -3.47 20.72 9.27
N VAL A 212 -3.95 20.46 8.06
CA VAL A 212 -3.15 20.13 6.88
C VAL A 212 -2.59 21.40 6.28
#